data_26fd197e52027046a7a3f567717f1663
#
_entry.id   26fd197e52027046a7a3f567717f1663
#
_cell.length_a   1.000
_cell.length_b   1.000
_cell.length_c   1.000
_cell.angle_alpha   90.00
_cell.angle_beta   90.00
_cell.angle_gamma   90.00
#
_symmetry.space_group_name_H-M   'P 1'
#
loop_
_entity.id
_entity.type
_entity.pdbx_description
1 polymer ?
#
loop_
_entity_poly.entity_id
_entity_poly.type
_entity_poly.pdbx_seq_one_letter_code
_entity_poly.pdbx_strand_id
1 'polypeptide(L)'
;MTNRKPNRGRAAVALALALVFQLAGLAAAQDADTLKKWEEFDFSKRAVTTGQLEPLSLDQLKVLRGIVFGRHGRVFKDYEIKAYLAERPWYKPDANFQNSALNETERANLDLIREAEAMKHEFVEPGDMRWWQERQLTDEKLGLHTGAEWRILRAEIEAIHGKRFDDQPWLQTYFEERYWYKPDAAYDPKRLTAAERRNMAVIDAAQRKQRNVALSPGDMEHFQKTEVSATMLRGLSLYELRLLRNEVYARRGRQFRTDWLAQYFYSQPWYEPREDNAEPELSTVEKKNIETIVAFEKKLKDELSTRPIPKGLLEGLFLEDARKLRQEIYARHGKVFKDRWLQKYFQSF
;
A
#
# COMPACT_ATOMS: atom_id res chain seq x y z
N MET A 1 -8.76 62.41 -13.44
CA MET A 1 -9.07 61.27 -14.32
C MET A 1 -7.91 60.29 -14.27
N THR A 2 -7.99 59.28 -13.44
CA THR A 2 -6.94 58.25 -13.27
C THR A 2 -7.33 57.00 -14.06
N ASN A 3 -6.61 56.80 -15.13
CA ASN A 3 -6.80 55.67 -16.08
C ASN A 3 -6.17 54.39 -15.48
N ARG A 4 -6.97 53.53 -14.83
CA ARG A 4 -6.52 52.22 -14.37
C ARG A 4 -6.49 51.24 -15.57
N LYS A 5 -5.29 50.87 -16.03
CA LYS A 5 -5.10 49.78 -16.98
C LYS A 5 -5.59 48.44 -16.37
N PRO A 6 -6.36 47.62 -17.06
CA PRO A 6 -6.79 46.32 -16.56
C PRO A 6 -5.59 45.38 -16.42
N ASN A 7 -5.52 44.69 -15.29
CA ASN A 7 -4.43 43.78 -14.90
C ASN A 7 -4.51 42.49 -15.73
N ARG A 8 -3.86 42.45 -16.92
CA ARG A 8 -3.84 41.33 -17.87
C ARG A 8 -3.31 40.03 -17.25
N GLY A 9 -2.51 40.05 -16.21
CA GLY A 9 -1.97 38.88 -15.54
C GLY A 9 -3.02 38.10 -14.72
N ARG A 10 -3.98 38.77 -14.08
CA ARG A 10 -5.06 38.13 -13.31
C ARG A 10 -6.08 37.43 -14.21
N ALA A 11 -6.36 37.98 -15.38
CA ALA A 11 -7.26 37.36 -16.34
C ALA A 11 -6.66 36.06 -16.97
N ALA A 12 -5.34 36.05 -17.26
CA ALA A 12 -4.66 34.88 -17.80
C ALA A 12 -4.58 33.72 -16.79
N VAL A 13 -4.36 34.00 -15.49
CA VAL A 13 -4.34 32.97 -14.44
C VAL A 13 -5.74 32.42 -14.19
N ALA A 14 -6.77 33.26 -14.22
CA ALA A 14 -8.16 32.81 -14.07
C ALA A 14 -8.62 31.95 -15.25
N LEU A 15 -8.18 32.29 -16.48
CA LEU A 15 -8.50 31.50 -17.68
C LEU A 15 -7.78 30.13 -17.65
N ALA A 16 -6.51 30.09 -17.21
CA ALA A 16 -5.76 28.84 -17.08
C ALA A 16 -6.36 27.92 -16.02
N LEU A 17 -6.75 28.45 -14.86
CA LEU A 17 -7.44 27.70 -13.83
C LEU A 17 -8.81 27.18 -14.30
N ALA A 18 -9.60 27.99 -15.01
CA ALA A 18 -10.88 27.56 -15.57
C ALA A 18 -10.72 26.46 -16.61
N LEU A 19 -9.67 26.51 -17.46
CA LEU A 19 -9.37 25.45 -18.44
C LEU A 19 -8.96 24.14 -17.75
N VAL A 20 -8.16 24.22 -16.69
CA VAL A 20 -7.76 23.02 -15.92
C VAL A 20 -8.96 22.37 -15.24
N PHE A 21 -9.88 23.15 -14.66
CA PHE A 21 -11.12 22.63 -14.09
C PHE A 21 -12.07 22.06 -15.14
N GLN A 22 -12.15 22.65 -16.34
CA GLN A 22 -12.96 22.12 -17.44
C GLN A 22 -12.38 20.83 -18.01
N LEU A 23 -11.05 20.73 -18.16
CA LEU A 23 -10.39 19.51 -18.62
C LEU A 23 -10.50 18.38 -17.59
N ALA A 24 -10.37 18.66 -16.29
CA ALA A 24 -10.59 17.68 -15.23
C ALA A 24 -12.06 17.20 -15.19
N GLY A 25 -13.02 18.10 -15.39
CA GLY A 25 -14.45 17.74 -15.46
C GLY A 25 -14.80 16.91 -16.70
N LEU A 26 -14.17 17.18 -17.84
CA LEU A 26 -14.35 16.39 -19.08
C LEU A 26 -13.72 15.00 -18.95
N ALA A 27 -12.53 14.89 -18.34
CA ALA A 27 -11.89 13.60 -18.08
C ALA A 27 -12.73 12.74 -17.13
N ALA A 28 -13.21 13.31 -16.02
CA ALA A 28 -14.07 12.59 -15.08
C ALA A 28 -15.41 12.16 -15.70
N ALA A 29 -16.01 12.96 -16.58
CA ALA A 29 -17.22 12.61 -17.28
C ALA A 29 -16.99 11.47 -18.31
N GLN A 30 -15.86 11.50 -19.00
CA GLN A 30 -15.46 10.46 -19.95
C GLN A 30 -15.14 9.13 -19.24
N ASP A 31 -14.51 9.19 -18.08
CA ASP A 31 -14.24 8.02 -17.22
C ASP A 31 -15.55 7.38 -16.74
N ALA A 32 -16.50 8.19 -16.29
CA ALA A 32 -17.82 7.72 -15.85
C ALA A 32 -18.60 7.03 -16.97
N ASP A 33 -18.57 7.58 -18.21
CA ASP A 33 -19.26 6.99 -19.36
C ASP A 33 -18.59 5.69 -19.82
N THR A 34 -17.26 5.63 -19.77
CA THR A 34 -16.50 4.41 -20.07
C THR A 34 -16.83 3.27 -19.12
N LEU A 35 -16.87 3.54 -17.81
CA LEU A 35 -17.19 2.53 -16.80
C LEU A 35 -18.66 2.08 -16.84
N LYS A 36 -19.60 2.97 -17.24
CA LYS A 36 -21.01 2.64 -17.38
C LYS A 36 -21.27 1.53 -18.40
N LYS A 37 -20.54 1.50 -19.51
CA LYS A 37 -20.62 0.41 -20.48
C LYS A 37 -20.26 -0.96 -19.88
N TRP A 38 -19.31 -0.96 -18.95
CA TRP A 38 -18.89 -2.16 -18.25
C TRP A 38 -19.88 -2.61 -17.19
N GLU A 39 -20.67 -1.71 -16.64
CA GLU A 39 -21.77 -2.08 -15.74
C GLU A 39 -22.88 -2.86 -16.47
N GLU A 40 -23.04 -2.67 -17.78
CA GLU A 40 -24.02 -3.41 -18.60
C GLU A 40 -23.42 -4.70 -19.19
N PHE A 41 -22.11 -4.92 -19.06
CA PHE A 41 -21.44 -6.09 -19.60
C PHE A 41 -21.72 -7.33 -18.74
N ASP A 42 -22.18 -8.41 -19.36
CA ASP A 42 -22.44 -9.69 -18.67
C ASP A 42 -21.14 -10.52 -18.57
N PHE A 43 -20.36 -10.27 -17.52
CA PHE A 43 -19.11 -10.97 -17.24
C PHE A 43 -19.29 -12.46 -17.01
N SER A 44 -20.49 -12.90 -16.62
CA SER A 44 -20.79 -14.31 -16.35
C SER A 44 -20.90 -15.15 -17.62
N LYS A 45 -21.18 -14.51 -18.78
CA LYS A 45 -21.41 -15.18 -20.05
C LYS A 45 -20.45 -14.78 -21.16
N ARG A 46 -19.83 -13.60 -21.03
CA ARG A 46 -19.02 -13.01 -22.09
C ARG A 46 -17.58 -12.83 -21.66
N ALA A 47 -16.66 -13.26 -22.51
CA ALA A 47 -15.24 -13.03 -22.33
C ALA A 47 -14.87 -11.58 -22.71
N VAL A 48 -14.07 -10.95 -21.86
CA VAL A 48 -13.39 -9.69 -22.14
C VAL A 48 -12.22 -9.96 -23.10
N THR A 49 -11.86 -9.00 -23.93
CA THR A 49 -10.70 -9.10 -24.82
C THR A 49 -9.62 -8.08 -24.43
N THR A 50 -8.36 -8.38 -24.75
CA THR A 50 -7.21 -7.47 -24.51
C THR A 50 -7.44 -6.11 -25.17
N GLY A 51 -7.95 -6.07 -26.43
CA GLY A 51 -8.22 -4.82 -27.13
C GLY A 51 -9.29 -3.95 -26.46
N GLN A 52 -10.22 -4.55 -25.69
CA GLN A 52 -11.21 -3.79 -24.91
C GLN A 52 -10.59 -3.19 -23.64
N LEU A 53 -9.56 -3.82 -23.08
CA LEU A 53 -8.88 -3.38 -21.85
C LEU A 53 -7.75 -2.38 -22.14
N GLU A 54 -7.12 -2.45 -23.30
CA GLU A 54 -5.97 -1.62 -23.67
C GLU A 54 -6.20 -0.10 -23.47
N PRO A 55 -7.36 0.49 -23.87
CA PRO A 55 -7.60 1.92 -23.71
C PRO A 55 -7.92 2.34 -22.27
N LEU A 56 -8.16 1.40 -21.35
CA LEU A 56 -8.53 1.72 -19.98
C LEU A 56 -7.33 2.18 -19.16
N SER A 57 -7.52 3.19 -18.31
CA SER A 57 -6.53 3.59 -17.31
C SER A 57 -6.39 2.52 -16.22
N LEU A 58 -5.33 2.62 -15.42
CA LEU A 58 -5.12 1.71 -14.30
C LEU A 58 -6.28 1.80 -13.28
N ASP A 59 -6.75 3.01 -12.97
CA ASP A 59 -7.89 3.23 -12.07
C ASP A 59 -9.18 2.63 -12.63
N GLN A 60 -9.41 2.77 -13.94
CA GLN A 60 -10.56 2.16 -14.62
C GLN A 60 -10.50 0.63 -14.58
N LEU A 61 -9.33 0.01 -14.78
CA LEU A 61 -9.15 -1.45 -14.68
C LEU A 61 -9.40 -1.92 -13.24
N LYS A 62 -8.92 -1.19 -12.24
CA LYS A 62 -9.15 -1.47 -10.82
C LYS A 62 -10.65 -1.44 -10.47
N VAL A 63 -11.38 -0.42 -10.95
CA VAL A 63 -12.83 -0.33 -10.77
C VAL A 63 -13.54 -1.43 -11.54
N LEU A 64 -13.12 -1.75 -12.76
CA LEU A 64 -13.67 -2.83 -13.58
C LEU A 64 -13.60 -4.17 -12.86
N ARG A 65 -12.45 -4.50 -12.27
CA ARG A 65 -12.29 -5.67 -11.40
C ARG A 65 -13.24 -5.60 -10.19
N GLY A 66 -13.41 -4.40 -9.62
CA GLY A 66 -14.38 -4.14 -8.56
C GLY A 66 -15.83 -4.43 -9.00
N ILE A 67 -16.22 -4.10 -10.23
CA ILE A 67 -17.55 -4.39 -10.78
C ILE A 67 -17.81 -5.90 -10.85
N VAL A 68 -16.85 -6.68 -11.39
CA VAL A 68 -17.00 -8.15 -11.46
C VAL A 68 -17.29 -8.76 -10.11
N PHE A 69 -16.47 -8.46 -9.11
CA PHE A 69 -16.69 -8.94 -7.74
C PHE A 69 -17.93 -8.35 -7.07
N GLY A 70 -18.22 -7.07 -7.33
CA GLY A 70 -19.36 -6.35 -6.76
C GLY A 70 -20.71 -6.94 -7.18
N ARG A 71 -20.80 -7.55 -8.37
CA ARG A 71 -21.98 -8.29 -8.81
C ARG A 71 -22.34 -9.45 -7.89
N HIS A 72 -21.35 -10.00 -7.19
CA HIS A 72 -21.53 -11.06 -6.19
C HIS A 72 -21.53 -10.53 -4.75
N GLY A 73 -21.61 -9.21 -4.55
CA GLY A 73 -21.71 -8.60 -3.24
C GLY A 73 -20.40 -8.49 -2.45
N ARG A 74 -19.23 -8.74 -3.07
CA ARG A 74 -17.95 -8.61 -2.34
C ARG A 74 -17.82 -7.23 -1.70
N VAL A 75 -17.49 -7.21 -0.40
CA VAL A 75 -17.18 -5.98 0.34
C VAL A 75 -15.70 -5.63 0.16
N PHE A 76 -15.40 -4.37 -0.16
CA PHE A 76 -14.05 -3.90 -0.41
C PHE A 76 -13.53 -3.02 0.73
N LYS A 77 -12.24 -3.17 1.05
CA LYS A 77 -11.51 -2.27 1.94
C LYS A 77 -11.02 -1.01 1.19
N ASP A 78 -10.76 -1.15 -0.11
CA ASP A 78 -10.34 -0.06 -1.00
C ASP A 78 -11.43 1.01 -1.09
N TYR A 79 -11.03 2.26 -0.78
CA TYR A 79 -11.97 3.38 -0.70
C TYR A 79 -12.60 3.72 -2.05
N GLU A 80 -11.81 3.71 -3.13
CA GLU A 80 -12.27 4.11 -4.47
C GLU A 80 -13.28 3.10 -5.03
N ILE A 81 -12.96 1.81 -4.92
CA ILE A 81 -13.89 0.74 -5.33
C ILE A 81 -15.16 0.80 -4.48
N LYS A 82 -15.01 0.96 -3.15
CA LYS A 82 -16.15 1.05 -2.23
C LYS A 82 -17.05 2.24 -2.54
N ALA A 83 -16.48 3.42 -2.75
CA ALA A 83 -17.20 4.63 -3.09
C ALA A 83 -17.95 4.48 -4.42
N TYR A 84 -17.26 3.97 -5.45
CA TYR A 84 -17.86 3.70 -6.74
C TYR A 84 -19.06 2.76 -6.64
N LEU A 85 -18.91 1.62 -5.98
CA LEU A 85 -19.96 0.61 -5.87
C LEU A 85 -21.14 1.08 -5.01
N ALA A 86 -20.90 1.86 -3.95
CA ALA A 86 -21.95 2.34 -3.06
C ALA A 86 -23.02 3.20 -3.77
N GLU A 87 -22.66 3.84 -4.89
CA GLU A 87 -23.57 4.63 -5.71
C GLU A 87 -24.40 3.78 -6.70
N ARG A 88 -24.18 2.46 -6.76
CA ARG A 88 -24.79 1.58 -7.77
C ARG A 88 -26.00 0.83 -7.20
N PRO A 89 -27.21 0.99 -7.78
CA PRO A 89 -28.42 0.32 -7.28
C PRO A 89 -28.33 -1.22 -7.31
N TRP A 90 -27.50 -1.76 -8.20
CA TRP A 90 -27.31 -3.20 -8.34
C TRP A 90 -26.33 -3.80 -7.33
N TYR A 91 -25.50 -2.97 -6.67
CA TYR A 91 -24.56 -3.47 -5.67
C TYR A 91 -25.25 -3.75 -4.34
N LYS A 92 -25.18 -5.00 -3.89
CA LYS A 92 -25.71 -5.46 -2.62
C LYS A 92 -24.57 -6.11 -1.84
N PRO A 93 -23.95 -5.41 -0.87
CA PRO A 93 -22.83 -5.96 -0.11
C PRO A 93 -23.26 -7.19 0.69
N ASP A 94 -22.44 -8.25 0.61
CA ASP A 94 -22.59 -9.49 1.34
C ASP A 94 -21.32 -9.79 2.13
N ALA A 95 -21.41 -9.77 3.45
CA ALA A 95 -20.30 -10.06 4.34
C ALA A 95 -19.83 -11.52 4.25
N ASN A 96 -20.68 -12.42 3.73
CA ASN A 96 -20.40 -13.85 3.57
C ASN A 96 -19.91 -14.19 2.15
N PHE A 97 -19.58 -13.20 1.32
CA PHE A 97 -19.08 -13.44 -0.02
C PHE A 97 -17.93 -14.45 -0.04
N GLN A 98 -18.02 -15.42 -0.94
CA GLN A 98 -16.98 -16.40 -1.19
C GLN A 98 -16.55 -16.38 -2.66
N ASN A 99 -15.25 -16.56 -2.93
CA ASN A 99 -14.73 -16.62 -4.30
C ASN A 99 -15.32 -17.77 -5.14
N SER A 100 -15.92 -18.77 -4.52
CA SER A 100 -16.65 -19.86 -5.20
C SER A 100 -17.90 -19.38 -5.96
N ALA A 101 -18.43 -18.20 -5.64
CA ALA A 101 -19.53 -17.59 -6.37
C ALA A 101 -19.15 -17.19 -7.82
N LEU A 102 -17.87 -16.96 -8.08
CA LEU A 102 -17.38 -16.65 -9.42
C LEU A 102 -17.34 -17.88 -10.31
N ASN A 103 -17.96 -17.80 -11.50
CA ASN A 103 -17.85 -18.84 -12.50
C ASN A 103 -16.51 -18.80 -13.28
N GLU A 104 -16.30 -19.75 -14.19
CA GLU A 104 -15.05 -19.87 -14.97
C GLU A 104 -14.83 -18.66 -15.89
N THR A 105 -15.90 -18.14 -16.54
CA THR A 105 -15.81 -16.97 -17.42
C THR A 105 -15.41 -15.72 -16.63
N GLU A 106 -16.00 -15.50 -15.47
CA GLU A 106 -15.66 -14.37 -14.61
C GLU A 106 -14.22 -14.46 -14.09
N ARG A 107 -13.76 -15.64 -13.74
CA ARG A 107 -12.36 -15.86 -13.34
C ARG A 107 -11.39 -15.57 -14.47
N ALA A 108 -11.68 -16.04 -15.69
CA ALA A 108 -10.89 -15.73 -16.87
C ALA A 108 -10.88 -14.22 -17.20
N ASN A 109 -12.02 -13.56 -17.05
CA ASN A 109 -12.12 -12.10 -17.20
C ASN A 109 -11.27 -11.37 -16.16
N LEU A 110 -11.32 -11.79 -14.89
CA LEU A 110 -10.50 -11.23 -13.82
C LEU A 110 -9.00 -11.45 -14.06
N ASP A 111 -8.61 -12.61 -14.58
CA ASP A 111 -7.23 -12.90 -14.94
C ASP A 111 -6.72 -11.91 -16.01
N LEU A 112 -7.52 -11.70 -17.06
CA LEU A 112 -7.15 -10.78 -18.14
C LEU A 112 -7.10 -9.30 -17.69
N ILE A 113 -8.05 -8.88 -16.82
CA ILE A 113 -8.03 -7.54 -16.23
C ILE A 113 -6.76 -7.34 -15.39
N ARG A 114 -6.39 -8.30 -14.55
CA ARG A 114 -5.16 -8.22 -13.76
C ARG A 114 -3.89 -8.22 -14.60
N GLU A 115 -3.88 -8.97 -15.68
CA GLU A 115 -2.78 -8.92 -16.65
C GLU A 115 -2.64 -7.51 -17.25
N ALA A 116 -3.76 -6.88 -17.63
CA ALA A 116 -3.78 -5.52 -18.13
C ALA A 116 -3.35 -4.48 -17.06
N GLU A 117 -3.70 -4.68 -15.78
CA GLU A 117 -3.20 -3.87 -14.66
C GLU A 117 -1.67 -4.00 -14.54
N ALA A 118 -1.15 -5.24 -14.46
CA ALA A 118 0.28 -5.53 -14.31
C ALA A 118 1.14 -4.94 -15.45
N MET A 119 0.62 -4.93 -16.68
CA MET A 119 1.29 -4.30 -17.82
C MET A 119 1.43 -2.78 -17.68
N LYS A 120 0.49 -2.14 -16.96
CA LYS A 120 0.43 -0.67 -16.79
C LYS A 120 1.11 -0.19 -15.52
N HIS A 121 1.39 -1.07 -14.56
CA HIS A 121 2.12 -0.69 -13.37
C HIS A 121 3.54 -0.21 -13.70
N GLU A 122 3.91 0.96 -13.18
CA GLU A 122 5.27 1.49 -13.29
C GLU A 122 6.25 0.58 -12.53
N PHE A 123 5.88 0.22 -11.31
CA PHE A 123 6.57 -0.77 -10.48
C PHE A 123 5.67 -1.96 -10.23
N VAL A 124 6.29 -3.10 -9.99
CA VAL A 124 5.58 -4.35 -9.70
C VAL A 124 4.81 -4.24 -8.38
N GLU A 125 3.55 -4.63 -8.37
CA GLU A 125 2.69 -4.61 -7.19
C GLU A 125 2.26 -6.01 -6.73
N PRO A 126 1.88 -6.20 -5.45
CA PRO A 126 1.25 -7.42 -4.99
C PRO A 126 0.05 -7.81 -5.86
N GLY A 127 0.13 -9.00 -6.46
CA GLY A 127 -0.85 -9.50 -7.41
C GLY A 127 -0.37 -9.57 -8.86
N ASP A 128 0.83 -9.06 -9.16
CA ASP A 128 1.38 -9.04 -10.52
C ASP A 128 2.21 -10.29 -10.86
N MET A 129 2.56 -11.14 -9.89
CA MET A 129 3.51 -12.23 -10.13
C MET A 129 3.02 -13.24 -11.17
N ARG A 130 1.72 -13.36 -11.40
CA ARG A 130 1.19 -14.20 -12.50
C ARG A 130 1.63 -13.68 -13.88
N TRP A 131 1.71 -12.37 -14.09
CA TRP A 131 2.25 -11.74 -15.29
C TRP A 131 3.77 -12.00 -15.45
N TRP A 132 4.49 -12.14 -14.33
CA TRP A 132 5.94 -12.31 -14.30
C TRP A 132 6.41 -13.77 -14.26
N GLN A 133 5.52 -14.77 -14.36
CA GLN A 133 5.89 -16.19 -14.31
C GLN A 133 6.94 -16.61 -15.35
N GLU A 134 6.79 -16.11 -16.58
CA GLU A 134 7.68 -16.41 -17.70
C GLU A 134 8.60 -15.22 -18.07
N ARG A 135 8.44 -14.10 -17.40
CA ARG A 135 9.17 -12.85 -17.64
C ARG A 135 10.21 -12.62 -16.55
N GLN A 136 11.30 -11.97 -16.92
CA GLN A 136 12.37 -11.66 -15.98
C GLN A 136 12.14 -10.31 -15.32
N LEU A 137 12.10 -10.30 -13.98
CA LEU A 137 12.11 -9.08 -13.17
C LEU A 137 13.50 -8.42 -13.22
N THR A 138 13.50 -7.10 -13.17
CA THR A 138 14.71 -6.29 -12.96
C THR A 138 14.54 -5.44 -11.70
N ASP A 139 15.67 -4.99 -11.13
CA ASP A 139 15.70 -4.14 -9.93
C ASP A 139 14.91 -2.83 -10.13
N GLU A 140 14.98 -2.25 -11.34
CA GLU A 140 14.25 -1.02 -11.70
C GLU A 140 12.74 -1.20 -11.71
N LYS A 141 12.26 -2.41 -12.04
CA LYS A 141 10.83 -2.71 -12.07
C LYS A 141 10.25 -3.00 -10.69
N LEU A 142 11.07 -3.37 -9.74
CA LEU A 142 10.59 -3.66 -8.39
C LEU A 142 10.20 -2.40 -7.60
N GLY A 143 10.93 -1.28 -7.75
CA GLY A 143 10.66 -0.08 -6.96
C GLY A 143 10.92 -0.25 -5.46
N LEU A 144 10.20 0.53 -4.64
CA LEU A 144 10.27 0.47 -3.18
C LEU A 144 8.98 -0.12 -2.62
N HIS A 145 9.11 -1.05 -1.66
CA HIS A 145 7.99 -1.72 -1.02
C HIS A 145 8.12 -1.72 0.50
N THR A 146 6.99 -1.84 1.18
CA THR A 146 6.95 -2.16 2.61
C THR A 146 7.42 -3.60 2.85
N GLY A 147 7.82 -3.93 4.07
CA GLY A 147 8.21 -5.29 4.42
C GLY A 147 7.12 -6.33 4.14
N ALA A 148 5.85 -5.96 4.34
CA ALA A 148 4.70 -6.82 4.04
C ALA A 148 4.54 -7.05 2.52
N GLU A 149 4.66 -6.01 1.70
CA GLU A 149 4.57 -6.11 0.23
C GLU A 149 5.71 -6.97 -0.34
N TRP A 150 6.96 -6.76 0.12
CA TRP A 150 8.07 -7.63 -0.24
C TRP A 150 7.78 -9.11 0.06
N ARG A 151 7.18 -9.36 1.23
CA ARG A 151 6.81 -10.71 1.65
C ARG A 151 5.74 -11.30 0.75
N ILE A 152 4.72 -10.51 0.40
CA ILE A 152 3.64 -10.92 -0.51
C ILE A 152 4.19 -11.20 -1.89
N LEU A 153 4.95 -10.28 -2.49
CA LEU A 153 5.53 -10.45 -3.82
C LEU A 153 6.33 -11.75 -3.95
N ARG A 154 7.18 -12.00 -2.97
CA ARG A 154 7.99 -13.21 -2.95
C ARG A 154 7.14 -14.48 -2.78
N ALA A 155 6.16 -14.44 -1.88
CA ALA A 155 5.30 -15.57 -1.57
C ALA A 155 4.29 -15.86 -2.68
N GLU A 156 3.85 -14.84 -3.42
CA GLU A 156 2.89 -14.99 -4.51
C GLU A 156 3.40 -15.94 -5.61
N ILE A 157 4.70 -15.91 -5.89
CA ILE A 157 5.32 -16.85 -6.85
C ILE A 157 5.07 -18.32 -6.43
N GLU A 158 5.20 -18.63 -5.14
CA GLU A 158 4.95 -19.96 -4.62
C GLU A 158 3.44 -20.27 -4.47
N ALA A 159 2.64 -19.24 -4.12
CA ALA A 159 1.19 -19.36 -3.96
C ALA A 159 0.48 -19.71 -5.28
N ILE A 160 0.97 -19.22 -6.42
CA ILE A 160 0.50 -19.57 -7.77
C ILE A 160 0.55 -21.10 -7.99
N HIS A 161 1.53 -21.76 -7.39
CA HIS A 161 1.71 -23.22 -7.45
C HIS A 161 1.04 -23.98 -6.28
N GLY A 162 0.25 -23.28 -5.45
CA GLY A 162 -0.53 -23.87 -4.38
C GLY A 162 0.19 -24.03 -3.04
N LYS A 163 1.35 -23.37 -2.83
CA LYS A 163 2.03 -23.40 -1.53
C LYS A 163 1.10 -22.94 -0.43
N ARG A 164 1.08 -23.69 0.68
CA ARG A 164 0.45 -23.30 1.94
C ARG A 164 1.45 -22.54 2.82
N PHE A 165 0.95 -21.59 3.59
CA PHE A 165 1.74 -20.72 4.48
C PHE A 165 1.32 -20.93 5.93
N ASP A 166 1.29 -22.17 6.38
CA ASP A 166 0.81 -22.56 7.72
C ASP A 166 1.66 -21.96 8.86
N ASP A 167 2.92 -21.62 8.57
CA ASP A 167 3.83 -20.91 9.48
C ASP A 167 3.62 -19.39 9.52
N GLN A 168 2.76 -18.86 8.66
CA GLN A 168 2.45 -17.44 8.52
C GLN A 168 0.95 -17.23 8.28
N PRO A 169 0.11 -17.32 9.34
CA PRO A 169 -1.35 -17.31 9.23
C PRO A 169 -1.90 -16.11 8.44
N TRP A 170 -1.34 -14.92 8.64
CA TRP A 170 -1.75 -13.72 7.92
C TRP A 170 -1.53 -13.83 6.40
N LEU A 171 -0.42 -14.48 5.99
CA LEU A 171 -0.08 -14.66 4.58
C LEU A 171 -0.98 -15.73 3.95
N GLN A 172 -1.30 -16.80 4.70
CA GLN A 172 -2.28 -17.79 4.31
C GLN A 172 -3.65 -17.15 4.08
N THR A 173 -4.14 -16.35 5.04
CA THR A 173 -5.40 -15.61 4.92
C THR A 173 -5.38 -14.65 3.74
N TYR A 174 -4.25 -13.93 3.54
CA TYR A 174 -4.09 -13.04 2.39
C TYR A 174 -4.32 -13.76 1.07
N PHE A 175 -3.73 -14.96 0.87
CA PHE A 175 -3.91 -15.71 -0.38
C PHE A 175 -5.27 -16.38 -0.48
N GLU A 176 -5.87 -16.86 0.59
CA GLU A 176 -7.24 -17.42 0.61
C GLU A 176 -8.29 -16.41 0.13
N GLU A 177 -8.09 -15.14 0.36
CA GLU A 177 -8.94 -14.08 -0.20
C GLU A 177 -8.80 -13.91 -1.74
N ARG A 178 -7.82 -14.57 -2.38
CA ARG A 178 -7.57 -14.47 -3.83
C ARG A 178 -8.33 -15.55 -4.58
N TYR A 179 -9.15 -15.16 -5.55
CA TYR A 179 -9.99 -16.09 -6.33
C TYR A 179 -9.19 -17.17 -7.09
N TRP A 180 -7.93 -16.90 -7.40
CA TRP A 180 -7.04 -17.79 -8.15
C TRP A 180 -6.23 -18.73 -7.25
N TYR A 181 -6.13 -18.48 -5.96
CA TYR A 181 -5.33 -19.30 -5.06
C TYR A 181 -6.03 -20.65 -4.79
N LYS A 182 -5.30 -21.73 -5.00
CA LYS A 182 -5.74 -23.10 -4.74
C LYS A 182 -4.66 -23.80 -3.92
N PRO A 183 -4.81 -23.88 -2.59
CA PRO A 183 -3.83 -24.56 -1.75
C PRO A 183 -3.70 -26.04 -2.12
N ASP A 184 -2.47 -26.52 -2.20
CA ASP A 184 -2.14 -27.91 -2.54
C ASP A 184 -1.20 -28.48 -1.46
N ALA A 185 -1.68 -29.49 -0.74
CA ALA A 185 -0.88 -30.17 0.29
C ALA A 185 0.35 -30.91 -0.31
N ALA A 186 0.32 -31.20 -1.61
CA ALA A 186 1.43 -31.83 -2.33
C ALA A 186 2.34 -30.81 -3.05
N TYR A 187 2.31 -29.53 -2.62
CA TYR A 187 3.21 -28.51 -3.17
C TYR A 187 4.68 -28.93 -3.02
N ASP A 188 5.43 -28.84 -4.13
CA ASP A 188 6.89 -29.05 -4.16
C ASP A 188 7.54 -27.82 -4.84
N PRO A 189 8.57 -27.19 -4.24
CA PRO A 189 9.32 -26.09 -4.85
C PRO A 189 9.92 -26.41 -6.23
N LYS A 190 10.03 -27.69 -6.59
CA LYS A 190 10.46 -28.11 -7.94
C LYS A 190 9.48 -27.69 -9.03
N ARG A 191 8.22 -27.39 -8.69
CA ARG A 191 7.23 -26.86 -9.63
C ARG A 191 7.58 -25.46 -10.17
N LEU A 192 8.40 -24.73 -9.44
CA LEU A 192 8.84 -23.40 -9.86
C LEU A 192 9.70 -23.50 -11.13
N THR A 193 9.41 -22.63 -12.09
CA THR A 193 10.22 -22.49 -13.31
C THR A 193 11.58 -21.88 -13.00
N ALA A 194 12.48 -21.91 -13.96
CA ALA A 194 13.77 -21.22 -13.83
C ALA A 194 13.61 -19.67 -13.78
N ALA A 195 12.60 -19.13 -14.48
CA ALA A 195 12.27 -17.70 -14.43
C ALA A 195 11.77 -17.30 -13.05
N GLU A 196 10.83 -18.05 -12.48
CA GLU A 196 10.28 -17.80 -11.15
C GLU A 196 11.35 -17.86 -10.06
N ARG A 197 12.25 -18.86 -10.09
CA ARG A 197 13.37 -18.91 -9.14
C ARG A 197 14.31 -17.72 -9.27
N ARG A 198 14.58 -17.25 -10.49
CA ARG A 198 15.37 -16.01 -10.70
C ARG A 198 14.65 -14.80 -10.17
N ASN A 199 13.34 -14.68 -10.42
CA ASN A 199 12.53 -13.57 -9.92
C ASN A 199 12.51 -13.53 -8.40
N MET A 200 12.36 -14.67 -7.72
CA MET A 200 12.49 -14.76 -6.26
C MET A 200 13.85 -14.26 -5.78
N ALA A 201 14.95 -14.64 -6.43
CA ALA A 201 16.30 -14.19 -6.07
C ALA A 201 16.47 -12.67 -6.28
N VAL A 202 15.88 -12.10 -7.34
CA VAL A 202 15.87 -10.65 -7.59
C VAL A 202 15.08 -9.91 -6.50
N ILE A 203 13.89 -10.39 -6.14
CA ILE A 203 13.07 -9.84 -5.04
C ILE A 203 13.85 -9.87 -3.73
N ASP A 204 14.44 -11.02 -3.37
CA ASP A 204 15.23 -11.18 -2.14
C ASP A 204 16.46 -10.25 -2.12
N ALA A 205 17.10 -10.01 -3.26
CA ALA A 205 18.24 -9.09 -3.37
C ALA A 205 17.81 -7.63 -3.24
N ALA A 206 16.73 -7.22 -3.90
CA ALA A 206 16.18 -5.86 -3.84
C ALA A 206 15.71 -5.53 -2.42
N GLN A 207 14.99 -6.44 -1.76
CA GLN A 207 14.57 -6.27 -0.37
C GLN A 207 15.78 -6.10 0.57
N ARG A 208 16.84 -6.92 0.42
CA ARG A 208 18.06 -6.77 1.23
C ARG A 208 18.73 -5.43 0.97
N LYS A 209 18.82 -5.01 -0.30
CA LYS A 209 19.40 -3.71 -0.71
C LYS A 209 18.62 -2.56 -0.06
N GLN A 210 17.30 -2.57 -0.14
CA GLN A 210 16.45 -1.56 0.47
C GLN A 210 16.67 -1.49 1.98
N ARG A 211 16.60 -2.61 2.70
CA ARG A 211 16.81 -2.67 4.17
C ARG A 211 18.19 -2.17 4.60
N ASN A 212 19.22 -2.42 3.80
CA ASN A 212 20.59 -1.97 4.09
C ASN A 212 20.77 -0.45 3.91
N VAL A 213 19.91 0.18 3.10
CA VAL A 213 19.94 1.64 2.87
C VAL A 213 19.06 2.36 3.87
N ALA A 214 17.81 1.93 4.00
CA ALA A 214 16.84 2.50 4.94
C ALA A 214 15.81 1.45 5.32
N LEU A 215 15.42 1.44 6.59
CA LEU A 215 14.30 0.62 7.06
C LEU A 215 12.97 1.26 6.68
N SER A 216 11.98 0.42 6.48
CA SER A 216 10.58 0.83 6.33
C SER A 216 9.68 0.13 7.35
N PRO A 217 8.52 0.70 7.71
CA PRO A 217 7.51 -0.02 8.48
C PRO A 217 7.16 -1.34 7.80
N GLY A 218 7.19 -2.43 8.57
CA GLY A 218 7.05 -3.82 8.08
C GLY A 218 8.35 -4.62 8.12
N ASP A 219 9.51 -3.98 8.20
CA ASP A 219 10.80 -4.65 8.20
C ASP A 219 11.17 -5.32 9.54
N MET A 220 10.50 -4.96 10.65
CA MET A 220 10.86 -5.49 12.00
C MET A 220 10.61 -6.99 12.14
N GLU A 221 9.91 -7.64 11.21
CA GLU A 221 9.86 -9.10 11.12
C GLU A 221 11.28 -9.70 10.96
N HIS A 222 12.07 -9.14 10.04
CA HIS A 222 13.46 -9.57 9.83
C HIS A 222 14.34 -9.32 11.06
N PHE A 223 14.10 -8.21 11.76
CA PHE A 223 14.90 -7.76 12.90
C PHE A 223 14.48 -8.34 14.24
N GLN A 224 13.59 -9.33 14.27
CA GLN A 224 13.34 -10.13 15.50
C GLN A 224 14.58 -10.91 15.96
N LYS A 225 15.45 -11.30 15.01
CA LYS A 225 16.63 -12.13 15.27
C LYS A 225 17.97 -11.46 14.93
N THR A 226 17.94 -10.28 14.34
CA THR A 226 19.10 -9.50 13.91
C THR A 226 19.04 -8.08 14.47
N GLU A 227 20.20 -7.45 14.63
CA GLU A 227 20.29 -6.10 15.18
C GLU A 227 20.10 -5.04 14.10
N VAL A 228 19.34 -4.00 14.42
CA VAL A 228 19.21 -2.78 13.64
C VAL A 228 20.46 -1.91 13.85
N SER A 229 21.06 -1.44 12.76
CA SER A 229 22.11 -0.45 12.84
C SER A 229 21.56 0.98 12.72
N ALA A 230 22.18 1.94 13.40
CA ALA A 230 21.80 3.34 13.32
C ALA A 230 21.92 3.93 11.90
N THR A 231 22.71 3.32 11.02
CA THR A 231 22.83 3.74 9.62
C THR A 231 21.57 3.44 8.82
N MET A 232 20.86 2.36 9.14
CA MET A 232 19.61 1.96 8.50
C MET A 232 18.43 2.87 8.86
N LEU A 233 18.56 3.66 9.94
CA LEU A 233 17.54 4.61 10.40
C LEU A 233 17.69 6.01 9.77
N ARG A 234 18.73 6.23 8.98
CA ARG A 234 18.96 7.53 8.34
C ARG A 234 17.85 7.85 7.34
N GLY A 235 17.43 9.11 7.35
CA GLY A 235 16.38 9.59 6.45
C GLY A 235 14.95 9.31 6.92
N LEU A 236 14.78 8.49 7.97
CA LEU A 236 13.46 8.24 8.53
C LEU A 236 12.96 9.45 9.33
N SER A 237 11.67 9.72 9.20
CA SER A 237 10.95 10.69 10.01
C SER A 237 10.74 10.15 11.44
N LEU A 238 10.44 11.03 12.37
CA LEU A 238 10.05 10.62 13.73
C LEU A 238 8.81 9.73 13.74
N TYR A 239 7.90 9.94 12.78
CA TYR A 239 6.71 9.10 12.61
C TYR A 239 7.09 7.66 12.23
N GLU A 240 7.95 7.49 11.23
CA GLU A 240 8.42 6.17 10.79
C GLU A 240 9.22 5.46 11.88
N LEU A 241 10.13 6.18 12.56
CA LEU A 241 10.87 5.64 13.70
C LEU A 241 9.92 5.14 14.79
N ARG A 242 8.87 5.91 15.11
CA ARG A 242 7.86 5.51 16.08
C ARG A 242 7.06 4.28 15.61
N LEU A 243 6.74 4.19 14.32
CA LEU A 243 6.12 2.99 13.76
C LEU A 243 7.04 1.77 13.90
N LEU A 244 8.30 1.86 13.48
CA LEU A 244 9.26 0.76 13.60
C LEU A 244 9.43 0.28 15.04
N ARG A 245 9.57 1.22 15.99
CA ARG A 245 9.67 0.87 17.42
C ARG A 245 8.41 0.15 17.91
N ASN A 246 7.23 0.63 17.56
CA ASN A 246 5.98 0.00 17.99
C ASN A 246 5.69 -1.29 17.22
N GLU A 247 6.22 -1.45 16.01
CA GLU A 247 6.11 -2.70 15.27
C GLU A 247 6.74 -3.89 16.01
N VAL A 248 7.86 -3.68 16.72
CA VAL A 248 8.46 -4.73 17.56
C VAL A 248 7.44 -5.28 18.55
N TYR A 249 6.68 -4.40 19.21
CA TYR A 249 5.62 -4.80 20.15
C TYR A 249 4.40 -5.36 19.43
N ALA A 250 4.02 -4.77 18.29
CA ALA A 250 2.88 -5.22 17.47
C ALA A 250 3.06 -6.67 16.99
N ARG A 251 4.29 -7.03 16.58
CA ARG A 251 4.65 -8.40 16.18
C ARG A 251 4.54 -9.42 17.32
N ARG A 252 4.45 -8.95 18.56
CA ARG A 252 4.19 -9.75 19.76
C ARG A 252 2.75 -9.65 20.26
N GLY A 253 1.86 -9.07 19.44
CA GLY A 253 0.42 -8.97 19.69
C GLY A 253 0.02 -7.87 20.68
N ARG A 254 0.89 -6.87 20.96
CA ARG A 254 0.52 -5.75 21.81
C ARG A 254 -0.64 -4.97 21.23
N GLN A 255 -1.68 -4.71 22.02
CA GLN A 255 -2.73 -3.77 21.68
C GLN A 255 -2.32 -2.32 21.96
N PHE A 256 -2.75 -1.39 21.10
CA PHE A 256 -2.40 0.02 21.22
C PHE A 256 -3.62 0.85 21.66
N ARG A 257 -3.43 1.70 22.68
CA ARG A 257 -4.45 2.66 23.15
C ARG A 257 -4.45 3.95 22.35
N THR A 258 -3.36 4.27 21.66
CA THR A 258 -3.25 5.46 20.83
C THR A 258 -3.96 5.19 19.52
N ASP A 259 -5.06 5.91 19.24
CA ASP A 259 -5.98 5.64 18.12
C ASP A 259 -5.28 5.46 16.77
N TRP A 260 -4.35 6.36 16.42
CA TRP A 260 -3.68 6.29 15.13
C TRP A 260 -2.71 5.09 15.02
N LEU A 261 -2.05 4.69 16.12
CA LEU A 261 -1.23 3.46 16.15
C LEU A 261 -2.11 2.22 16.04
N ALA A 262 -3.20 2.18 16.77
CA ALA A 262 -4.18 1.10 16.68
C ALA A 262 -4.71 0.99 15.24
N GLN A 263 -5.16 2.09 14.65
CA GLN A 263 -5.65 2.12 13.28
C GLN A 263 -4.59 1.66 12.28
N TYR A 264 -3.35 2.12 12.44
CA TYR A 264 -2.23 1.71 11.58
C TYR A 264 -1.99 0.21 11.67
N PHE A 265 -1.82 -0.34 12.89
CA PHE A 265 -1.51 -1.76 13.03
C PHE A 265 -2.69 -2.66 12.66
N TYR A 266 -3.93 -2.29 12.98
CA TYR A 266 -5.13 -3.02 12.51
C TYR A 266 -5.29 -3.04 10.98
N SER A 267 -4.69 -2.09 10.28
CA SER A 267 -4.65 -2.12 8.80
C SER A 267 -3.57 -3.05 8.24
N GLN A 268 -2.63 -3.50 9.08
CA GLN A 268 -1.56 -4.39 8.64
C GLN A 268 -2.05 -5.83 8.57
N PRO A 269 -1.82 -6.55 7.45
CA PRO A 269 -2.33 -7.91 7.28
C PRO A 269 -1.69 -8.93 8.25
N TRP A 270 -0.52 -8.61 8.80
CA TRP A 270 0.25 -9.47 9.69
C TRP A 270 -0.02 -9.20 11.19
N TYR A 271 -0.83 -8.20 11.54
CA TYR A 271 -1.04 -7.83 12.94
C TYR A 271 -2.15 -8.67 13.58
N GLU A 272 -1.79 -9.43 14.60
CA GLU A 272 -2.67 -10.28 15.39
C GLU A 272 -2.61 -9.82 16.86
N PRO A 273 -3.56 -8.97 17.32
CA PRO A 273 -3.59 -8.50 18.70
C PRO A 273 -3.95 -9.62 19.67
N ARG A 274 -3.24 -9.70 20.79
CA ARG A 274 -3.55 -10.64 21.88
C ARG A 274 -4.79 -10.16 22.65
N GLU A 275 -5.63 -11.09 23.06
CA GLU A 275 -6.85 -10.78 23.83
C GLU A 275 -6.55 -10.32 25.27
N ASP A 276 -5.49 -10.87 25.89
CA ASP A 276 -5.13 -10.61 27.28
C ASP A 276 -4.55 -9.22 27.55
N ASN A 277 -4.27 -8.45 26.51
CA ASN A 277 -3.66 -7.11 26.56
C ASN A 277 -2.41 -7.03 27.49
N ALA A 278 -1.74 -8.15 27.71
CA ALA A 278 -0.53 -8.21 28.52
C ALA A 278 0.65 -7.56 27.78
N GLU A 279 1.58 -6.98 28.52
CA GLU A 279 2.82 -6.48 27.93
C GLU A 279 3.63 -7.66 27.37
N PRO A 280 3.99 -7.65 26.10
CA PRO A 280 4.68 -8.79 25.50
C PRO A 280 6.12 -8.93 25.97
N GLU A 281 6.56 -10.16 26.16
CA GLU A 281 7.96 -10.45 26.37
C GLU A 281 8.78 -10.26 25.10
N LEU A 282 9.84 -9.46 25.20
CA LEU A 282 10.74 -9.17 24.10
C LEU A 282 12.08 -9.90 24.31
N SER A 283 12.64 -10.43 23.23
CA SER A 283 13.98 -10.99 23.23
C SER A 283 15.05 -9.92 23.50
N THR A 284 16.26 -10.32 23.81
CA THR A 284 17.40 -9.41 23.99
C THR A 284 17.67 -8.58 22.72
N VAL A 285 17.55 -9.19 21.54
CA VAL A 285 17.75 -8.52 20.27
C VAL A 285 16.67 -7.47 20.04
N GLU A 286 15.41 -7.79 20.30
CA GLU A 286 14.29 -6.86 20.14
C GLU A 286 14.41 -5.65 21.09
N LYS A 287 14.80 -5.87 22.35
CA LYS A 287 15.08 -4.79 23.31
C LYS A 287 16.18 -3.87 22.81
N LYS A 288 17.29 -4.44 22.32
CA LYS A 288 18.42 -3.67 21.77
C LYS A 288 18.02 -2.88 20.53
N ASN A 289 17.18 -3.43 19.67
CA ASN A 289 16.64 -2.74 18.51
C ASN A 289 15.80 -1.53 18.92
N ILE A 290 14.93 -1.69 19.91
CA ILE A 290 14.15 -0.57 20.49
C ILE A 290 15.08 0.51 21.03
N GLU A 291 16.10 0.15 21.81
CA GLU A 291 17.08 1.09 22.36
C GLU A 291 17.80 1.86 21.24
N THR A 292 18.19 1.18 20.16
CA THR A 292 18.83 1.79 18.99
C THR A 292 17.90 2.81 18.31
N ILE A 293 16.62 2.45 18.11
CA ILE A 293 15.62 3.33 17.50
C ILE A 293 15.36 4.53 18.41
N VAL A 294 15.15 4.33 19.71
CA VAL A 294 14.91 5.41 20.68
C VAL A 294 16.09 6.38 20.75
N ALA A 295 17.32 5.88 20.76
CA ALA A 295 18.51 6.73 20.75
C ALA A 295 18.59 7.57 19.46
N PHE A 296 18.23 6.98 18.33
CA PHE A 296 18.17 7.69 17.05
C PHE A 296 17.04 8.73 17.01
N GLU A 297 15.84 8.39 17.50
CA GLU A 297 14.71 9.33 17.67
C GLU A 297 15.13 10.57 18.49
N LYS A 298 15.80 10.33 19.62
CA LYS A 298 16.29 11.41 20.49
C LYS A 298 17.28 12.30 19.75
N LYS A 299 18.27 11.71 19.09
CA LYS A 299 19.27 12.45 18.30
C LYS A 299 18.61 13.30 17.23
N LEU A 300 17.66 12.72 16.47
CA LEU A 300 16.93 13.45 15.43
C LEU A 300 16.10 14.60 16.00
N LYS A 301 15.46 14.40 17.17
CA LYS A 301 14.73 15.45 17.89
C LYS A 301 15.63 16.61 18.28
N ASP A 302 16.81 16.31 18.78
CA ASP A 302 17.79 17.33 19.18
C ASP A 302 18.28 18.11 17.94
N GLU A 303 18.56 17.44 16.83
CA GLU A 303 18.97 18.07 15.58
C GLU A 303 17.89 18.99 14.98
N LEU A 304 16.63 18.54 14.94
CA LEU A 304 15.51 19.35 14.43
C LEU A 304 15.18 20.55 15.32
N SER A 305 15.58 20.52 16.59
CA SER A 305 15.38 21.63 17.54
C SER A 305 16.51 22.66 17.51
N THR A 306 17.69 22.28 17.01
CA THR A 306 18.92 23.09 17.13
C THR A 306 19.56 23.50 15.80
N ARG A 307 19.14 22.87 14.69
CA ARG A 307 19.76 23.09 13.38
C ARG A 307 18.72 23.33 12.29
N PRO A 308 19.04 24.11 11.25
CA PRO A 308 18.20 24.17 10.04
C PRO A 308 18.05 22.80 9.41
N ILE A 309 16.88 22.51 8.88
CA ILE A 309 16.62 21.27 8.18
C ILE A 309 17.52 21.18 6.94
N PRO A 310 18.33 20.13 6.76
CA PRO A 310 19.14 19.96 5.57
C PRO A 310 18.25 19.88 4.32
N LYS A 311 18.69 20.52 3.22
CA LYS A 311 17.93 20.50 1.95
C LYS A 311 17.66 19.07 1.46
N GLY A 312 18.64 18.16 1.60
CA GLY A 312 18.49 16.75 1.22
C GLY A 312 17.46 15.96 2.01
N LEU A 313 17.10 16.40 3.23
CA LEU A 313 16.00 15.79 4.00
C LEU A 313 14.61 16.08 3.39
N LEU A 314 14.50 17.13 2.59
CA LEU A 314 13.27 17.55 1.92
C LEU A 314 13.20 17.01 0.48
N GLU A 315 14.30 16.54 -0.08
CA GLU A 315 14.35 15.98 -1.43
C GLU A 315 13.61 14.63 -1.44
N GLY A 316 12.64 14.49 -2.35
CA GLY A 316 11.81 13.29 -2.47
C GLY A 316 10.62 13.22 -1.52
N LEU A 317 10.45 14.18 -0.60
CA LEU A 317 9.25 14.23 0.24
C LEU A 317 8.03 14.69 -0.56
N PHE A 318 6.93 13.98 -0.41
CA PHE A 318 5.63 14.46 -0.86
C PHE A 318 5.22 15.71 -0.06
N LEU A 319 4.42 16.57 -0.68
CA LEU A 319 3.96 17.83 -0.05
C LEU A 319 3.30 17.58 1.32
N GLU A 320 2.62 16.47 1.47
CA GLU A 320 1.96 16.09 2.71
C GLU A 320 2.97 15.75 3.82
N ASP A 321 4.05 15.04 3.49
CA ASP A 321 5.11 14.71 4.45
C ASP A 321 5.89 15.96 4.87
N ALA A 322 6.18 16.87 3.93
CA ALA A 322 6.76 18.16 4.24
C ALA A 322 5.85 19.02 5.14
N ARG A 323 4.51 18.95 4.94
CA ARG A 323 3.53 19.60 5.83
C ARG A 323 3.56 18.99 7.23
N LYS A 324 3.58 17.68 7.34
CA LYS A 324 3.67 16.97 8.64
C LYS A 324 4.94 17.36 9.38
N LEU A 325 6.10 17.32 8.72
CA LEU A 325 7.38 17.72 9.29
C LEU A 325 7.37 19.17 9.80
N ARG A 326 6.84 20.11 9.02
CA ARG A 326 6.69 21.50 9.45
C ARG A 326 5.80 21.64 10.69
N GLN A 327 4.68 20.92 10.74
CA GLN A 327 3.77 20.98 11.88
C GLN A 327 4.39 20.34 13.13
N GLU A 328 5.19 19.31 12.96
CA GLU A 328 5.91 18.65 14.05
C GLU A 328 6.88 19.61 14.75
N ILE A 329 7.61 20.43 13.99
CA ILE A 329 8.49 21.48 14.58
C ILE A 329 7.67 22.43 15.45
N TYR A 330 6.53 22.90 14.97
CA TYR A 330 5.66 23.78 15.77
C TYR A 330 5.06 23.07 16.99
N ALA A 331 4.68 21.80 16.86
CA ALA A 331 4.15 21.01 17.98
C ALA A 331 5.15 20.88 19.12
N ARG A 332 6.43 20.69 18.82
CA ARG A 332 7.52 20.61 19.82
C ARG A 332 7.70 21.92 20.62
N HIS A 333 7.33 23.05 20.02
CA HIS A 333 7.32 24.34 20.68
C HIS A 333 5.95 24.69 21.31
N GLY A 334 5.10 23.67 21.53
CA GLY A 334 3.84 23.81 22.25
C GLY A 334 2.70 24.45 21.45
N LYS A 335 2.81 24.51 20.11
CA LYS A 335 1.72 25.07 19.31
C LYS A 335 0.45 24.21 19.42
N VAL A 336 -0.65 24.86 19.80
CA VAL A 336 -1.99 24.28 19.74
C VAL A 336 -2.54 24.43 18.31
N PHE A 337 -3.00 23.34 17.73
CA PHE A 337 -3.54 23.34 16.38
C PHE A 337 -5.06 23.48 16.38
N LYS A 338 -5.58 24.33 15.51
CA LYS A 338 -7.04 24.47 15.31
C LYS A 338 -7.63 23.25 14.61
N ASP A 339 -6.83 22.58 13.77
CA ASP A 339 -7.19 21.34 13.12
C ASP A 339 -7.20 20.21 14.17
N ARG A 340 -8.38 19.61 14.37
CA ARG A 340 -8.59 18.54 15.38
C ARG A 340 -7.73 17.31 15.13
N TRP A 341 -7.51 16.97 13.84
CA TRP A 341 -6.67 15.83 13.48
C TRP A 341 -5.21 16.08 13.84
N LEU A 342 -4.66 17.26 13.46
CA LEU A 342 -3.29 17.64 13.81
C LEU A 342 -3.11 17.72 15.33
N GLN A 343 -4.09 18.31 16.03
CA GLN A 343 -4.04 18.42 17.49
C GLN A 343 -4.00 17.03 18.14
N LYS A 344 -4.90 16.13 17.75
CA LYS A 344 -4.95 14.76 18.25
C LYS A 344 -3.68 13.97 17.89
N TYR A 345 -3.18 14.14 16.67
CA TYR A 345 -1.95 13.52 16.19
C TYR A 345 -0.74 13.90 17.06
N PHE A 346 -0.53 15.20 17.33
CA PHE A 346 0.62 15.66 18.11
C PHE A 346 0.45 15.56 19.62
N GLN A 347 -0.74 15.43 20.16
CA GLN A 347 -0.96 15.15 21.59
C GLN A 347 -0.44 13.75 22.02
N SER A 348 -0.21 12.87 21.07
CA SER A 348 0.29 11.51 21.32
C SER A 348 1.83 11.42 21.31
N PHE A 349 2.53 12.53 21.11
CA PHE A 349 3.98 12.70 21.21
C PHE A 349 4.36 13.42 22.51
#